data_423ee2b6965c88e2184c112f527b526f
#
_entry.id   423ee2b6965c88e2184c112f527b526f
#
_cell.length_a   1.000
_cell.length_b   1.000
_cell.length_c   1.000
_cell.angle_alpha   90.00
_cell.angle_beta   90.00
_cell.angle_gamma   90.00
#
_symmetry.space_group_name_H-M   'P 1'
#
loop_
_entity.id
_entity.type
_entity.pdbx_description
1 polymer ?
#
loop_
_entity_poly.entity_id
_entity_poly.type
_entity_poly.pdbx_seq_one_letter_code
_entity_poly.pdbx_strand_id
1 'polypeptide(L)'
;MMKRFAARTMLALGLGGVALTAAAAKIPAWVRGPDRAYPESKYVIGVGVGSDLDAARTNARAEISKTFQARIQQTMKDTQTEQSSAAGKRRGPALGTQKSELNTTVSTDNLLEGVAIKETWFDKKGKKYYALALLDKVTAQRSLSSQITDLEETINARRNEARRAATPLAKSRALAQALTVSRSRDELAARRRLVDPAGMADLNGNTSTALEQDLNAVIGGLRVAIDAESVKDSRLKDKITEKVTSLGFAVADGAAGALRLKATLAVEPFDRGHPQWKFYQWKGNVQLIDADGKVLGGSTPSGQEGQLIDETARAKTTEAGEDG
;
A
#
# COMPACT_ATOMS: atom_id res chain seq x y z
N MET A 1 -14.78 -30.49 98.95
CA MET A 1 -13.77 -29.46 98.66
C MET A 1 -12.89 -29.91 97.50
N MET A 2 -13.02 -29.33 96.39
CA MET A 2 -12.51 -29.74 95.11
C MET A 2 -11.07 -29.25 94.90
N LYS A 3 -10.12 -30.09 94.58
CA LYS A 3 -8.79 -29.76 94.12
C LYS A 3 -8.74 -30.03 92.56
N ARG A 4 -8.54 -28.99 91.84
CA ARG A 4 -8.35 -29.02 90.34
C ARG A 4 -6.90 -29.39 90.02
N PHE A 5 -6.70 -30.46 89.26
CA PHE A 5 -5.47 -30.81 88.60
C PHE A 5 -5.48 -30.24 87.17
N ALA A 6 -4.53 -29.39 86.85
CA ALA A 6 -4.29 -28.86 85.53
C ALA A 6 -3.23 -29.75 84.81
N ALA A 7 -3.63 -30.40 83.76
CA ALA A 7 -2.71 -31.12 82.86
C ALA A 7 -2.16 -30.15 81.82
N ARG A 8 -0.84 -30.01 81.78
CA ARG A 8 -0.11 -29.26 80.74
C ARG A 8 0.20 -30.24 79.60
N THR A 9 -0.47 -30.05 78.47
CA THR A 9 -0.15 -30.77 77.23
C THR A 9 0.89 -29.94 76.47
N MET A 10 2.10 -30.46 76.31
CA MET A 10 3.14 -29.89 75.44
C MET A 10 2.81 -30.31 74.00
N LEU A 11 2.52 -29.30 73.14
CA LEU A 11 2.40 -29.48 71.70
C LEU A 11 3.78 -29.30 71.05
N ALA A 12 4.36 -30.38 70.59
CA ALA A 12 5.61 -30.31 69.78
C ALA A 12 5.28 -29.88 68.36
N LEU A 13 5.61 -28.66 67.98
CA LEU A 13 5.58 -28.20 66.60
C LEU A 13 6.73 -28.84 65.81
N GLY A 14 6.41 -29.85 65.02
CA GLY A 14 7.31 -30.38 63.99
C GLY A 14 7.42 -29.40 62.83
N LEU A 15 8.57 -28.71 62.72
CA LEU A 15 8.90 -27.97 61.50
C LEU A 15 9.18 -28.99 60.38
N GLY A 16 8.12 -29.33 59.64
CA GLY A 16 8.25 -30.01 58.36
C GLY A 16 8.77 -29.00 57.33
N GLY A 17 10.09 -29.00 57.11
CA GLY A 17 10.68 -28.24 56.02
C GLY A 17 10.19 -28.77 54.67
N VAL A 18 9.25 -28.02 54.04
CA VAL A 18 8.92 -28.23 52.65
C VAL A 18 10.11 -27.75 51.82
N ALA A 19 10.98 -28.71 51.47
CA ALA A 19 12.02 -28.48 50.47
C ALA A 19 11.32 -28.14 49.15
N LEU A 20 11.15 -26.83 48.82
CA LEU A 20 10.86 -26.41 47.47
C LEU A 20 12.07 -26.79 46.60
N THR A 21 12.01 -27.96 46.01
CA THR A 21 12.91 -28.34 44.91
C THR A 21 12.56 -27.40 43.76
N ALA A 22 13.33 -26.32 43.60
CA ALA A 22 13.31 -25.52 42.40
C ALA A 22 13.80 -26.44 41.28
N ALA A 23 12.84 -27.15 40.64
CA ALA A 23 13.10 -27.85 39.40
C ALA A 23 13.69 -26.85 38.43
N ALA A 24 14.92 -27.05 37.99
CA ALA A 24 15.52 -26.22 36.93
C ALA A 24 14.56 -26.25 35.76
N ALA A 25 13.95 -25.10 35.46
CA ALA A 25 12.95 -24.99 34.43
C ALA A 25 13.54 -25.51 33.12
N LYS A 26 13.04 -26.67 32.68
CA LYS A 26 13.49 -27.32 31.46
C LYS A 26 13.27 -26.37 30.29
N ILE A 27 14.25 -26.23 29.39
CA ILE A 27 14.11 -25.40 28.20
C ILE A 27 12.88 -25.88 27.41
N PRO A 28 11.87 -25.00 27.13
CA PRO A 28 10.71 -25.39 26.37
C PRO A 28 11.09 -25.91 24.97
N ALA A 29 10.31 -26.85 24.43
CA ALA A 29 10.59 -27.44 23.13
C ALA A 29 10.57 -26.38 22.03
N TRP A 30 9.63 -25.46 22.07
CA TRP A 30 9.47 -24.37 21.10
C TRP A 30 10.67 -23.39 21.04
N VAL A 31 11.51 -23.32 22.07
CA VAL A 31 12.76 -22.54 22.06
C VAL A 31 13.83 -23.20 21.20
N ARG A 32 13.79 -24.54 21.09
CA ARG A 32 14.77 -25.33 20.35
C ARG A 32 14.37 -25.62 18.91
N GLY A 33 13.11 -25.43 18.56
CA GLY A 33 12.58 -25.72 17.22
C GLY A 33 11.10 -26.10 17.25
N PRO A 34 10.63 -26.87 16.25
CA PRO A 34 9.24 -27.27 16.16
C PRO A 34 8.74 -28.00 17.40
N ASP A 35 7.56 -27.62 17.88
CA ASP A 35 6.90 -28.21 19.04
C ASP A 35 5.60 -28.89 18.62
N ARG A 36 5.39 -30.12 19.06
CA ARG A 36 4.17 -30.88 18.77
C ARG A 36 2.92 -30.25 19.37
N ALA A 37 3.05 -29.45 20.44
CA ALA A 37 1.95 -28.71 21.03
C ALA A 37 1.45 -27.58 20.11
N TYR A 38 2.32 -27.09 19.23
CA TYR A 38 2.06 -25.97 18.30
C TYR A 38 2.44 -26.37 16.86
N PRO A 39 1.68 -27.28 16.22
CA PRO A 39 2.01 -27.76 14.89
C PRO A 39 1.82 -26.64 13.83
N GLU A 40 2.77 -26.53 12.92
CA GLU A 40 2.74 -25.56 11.81
C GLU A 40 1.54 -25.75 10.87
N SER A 41 0.91 -26.93 10.87
CA SER A 41 -0.35 -27.15 10.15
C SER A 41 -1.50 -26.27 10.67
N LYS A 42 -1.49 -25.92 11.98
CA LYS A 42 -2.52 -25.11 12.63
C LYS A 42 -2.11 -23.66 12.88
N TYR A 43 -0.82 -23.43 13.07
CA TYR A 43 -0.33 -22.13 13.51
C TYR A 43 0.74 -21.57 12.59
N VAL A 44 0.79 -20.25 12.47
CA VAL A 44 2.01 -19.54 12.08
C VAL A 44 2.73 -19.17 13.38
N ILE A 45 4.02 -19.50 13.47
CA ILE A 45 4.79 -19.45 14.71
C ILE A 45 5.86 -18.38 14.58
N GLY A 46 6.01 -17.55 15.61
CA GLY A 46 7.12 -16.62 15.76
C GLY A 46 7.77 -16.78 17.12
N VAL A 47 9.08 -16.97 17.15
CA VAL A 47 9.86 -17.01 18.37
C VAL A 47 10.73 -15.77 18.45
N GLY A 48 10.53 -14.98 19.50
CA GLY A 48 11.29 -13.76 19.75
C GLY A 48 12.22 -13.91 20.94
N VAL A 49 13.38 -13.28 20.84
CA VAL A 49 14.39 -13.21 21.90
C VAL A 49 14.66 -11.75 22.21
N GLY A 50 14.77 -11.39 23.49
CA GLY A 50 15.03 -10.02 23.91
C GLY A 50 15.86 -9.94 25.19
N SER A 51 16.38 -8.74 25.49
CA SER A 51 17.02 -8.41 26.76
C SER A 51 16.02 -8.34 27.92
N ASP A 52 14.78 -8.05 27.61
CA ASP A 52 13.63 -7.98 28.50
C ASP A 52 12.41 -8.68 27.86
N LEU A 53 11.34 -8.81 28.63
CA LEU A 53 10.16 -9.55 28.24
C LEU A 53 9.39 -8.86 27.11
N ASP A 54 9.35 -7.54 27.11
CA ASP A 54 8.58 -6.78 26.10
C ASP A 54 9.31 -6.76 24.75
N ALA A 55 10.65 -6.67 24.77
CA ALA A 55 11.47 -6.87 23.59
C ALA A 55 11.28 -8.27 22.99
N ALA A 56 11.27 -9.32 23.81
CA ALA A 56 11.03 -10.69 23.35
C ALA A 56 9.64 -10.84 22.72
N ARG A 57 8.59 -10.28 23.32
CA ARG A 57 7.22 -10.29 22.78
C ARG A 57 7.10 -9.55 21.45
N THR A 58 7.71 -8.38 21.36
CA THR A 58 7.76 -7.58 20.14
C THR A 58 8.47 -8.32 19.02
N ASN A 59 9.63 -8.90 19.32
CA ASN A 59 10.41 -9.66 18.35
C ASN A 59 9.66 -10.94 17.89
N ALA A 60 8.91 -11.61 18.78
CA ALA A 60 8.10 -12.76 18.40
C ALA A 60 6.98 -12.40 17.40
N ARG A 61 6.31 -11.26 17.61
CA ARG A 61 5.33 -10.73 16.64
C ARG A 61 5.99 -10.32 15.33
N ALA A 62 7.12 -9.62 15.39
CA ALA A 62 7.87 -9.21 14.22
C ALA A 62 8.31 -10.40 13.36
N GLU A 63 8.62 -11.55 13.96
CA GLU A 63 9.01 -12.76 13.23
C GLU A 63 7.85 -13.34 12.40
N ILE A 64 6.63 -13.33 12.94
CA ILE A 64 5.42 -13.66 12.16
C ILE A 64 5.26 -12.69 10.99
N SER A 65 5.37 -11.37 11.24
CA SER A 65 5.26 -10.35 10.18
C SER A 65 6.30 -10.54 9.07
N LYS A 66 7.55 -10.82 9.40
CA LYS A 66 8.61 -11.10 8.42
C LYS A 66 8.29 -12.32 7.55
N THR A 67 7.78 -13.39 8.16
CA THR A 67 7.35 -14.60 7.45
C THR A 67 6.26 -14.27 6.41
N PHE A 68 5.28 -13.45 6.79
CA PHE A 68 4.23 -13.00 5.88
C PHE A 68 4.79 -12.11 4.77
N GLN A 69 5.60 -11.11 5.10
CA GLN A 69 6.18 -10.19 4.11
C GLN A 69 7.04 -10.90 3.07
N ALA A 70 7.92 -11.80 3.50
CA ALA A 70 8.77 -12.56 2.59
C ALA A 70 7.96 -13.41 1.60
N ARG A 71 6.92 -14.10 2.08
CA ARG A 71 6.05 -14.93 1.23
C ARG A 71 5.17 -14.08 0.29
N ILE A 72 4.63 -12.94 0.75
CA ILE A 72 3.87 -12.02 -0.11
C ILE A 72 4.74 -11.51 -1.25
N GLN A 73 5.97 -11.09 -0.97
CA GLN A 73 6.91 -10.64 -2.00
C GLN A 73 7.22 -11.73 -3.02
N GLN A 74 7.38 -12.97 -2.58
CA GLN A 74 7.59 -14.12 -3.47
C GLN A 74 6.36 -14.36 -4.35
N THR A 75 5.16 -14.40 -3.78
CA THR A 75 3.90 -14.61 -4.53
C THR A 75 3.66 -13.50 -5.55
N MET A 76 3.95 -12.25 -5.20
CA MET A 76 3.82 -11.11 -6.13
C MET A 76 4.81 -11.23 -7.31
N LYS A 77 6.06 -11.64 -7.07
CA LYS A 77 7.05 -11.87 -8.13
C LYS A 77 6.61 -13.00 -9.07
N ASP A 78 6.12 -14.10 -8.52
CA ASP A 78 5.67 -15.25 -9.30
C ASP A 78 4.48 -14.88 -10.20
N THR A 79 3.49 -14.16 -9.65
CA THR A 79 2.34 -13.68 -10.41
C THR A 79 2.74 -12.69 -11.51
N GLN A 80 3.70 -11.80 -11.26
CA GLN A 80 4.19 -10.83 -12.23
C GLN A 80 4.97 -11.53 -13.36
N THR A 81 5.71 -12.58 -13.05
CA THR A 81 6.44 -13.40 -14.02
C THR A 81 5.48 -14.18 -14.91
N GLU A 82 4.44 -14.77 -14.36
CA GLU A 82 3.40 -15.48 -15.11
C GLU A 82 2.62 -14.54 -16.05
N GLN A 83 2.25 -13.34 -15.57
CA GLN A 83 1.56 -12.33 -16.38
C GLN A 83 2.44 -11.80 -17.51
N SER A 84 3.73 -11.57 -17.27
CA SER A 84 4.66 -11.13 -18.32
C SER A 84 4.92 -12.22 -19.35
N SER A 85 4.85 -13.49 -18.98
CA SER A 85 4.97 -14.64 -19.88
C SER A 85 3.71 -14.86 -20.73
N ALA A 86 2.52 -14.62 -20.16
CA ALA A 86 1.24 -14.73 -20.84
C ALA A 86 0.92 -13.53 -21.76
N ALA A 87 1.47 -12.35 -21.46
CA ALA A 87 1.31 -11.11 -22.22
C ALA A 87 2.30 -11.00 -23.39
N GLY A 88 2.62 -12.11 -24.06
CA GLY A 88 3.43 -12.11 -25.27
C GLY A 88 3.01 -11.02 -26.25
N LYS A 89 3.80 -9.91 -26.33
CA LYS A 89 3.86 -8.94 -27.44
C LYS A 89 2.65 -8.04 -27.71
N ARG A 90 1.84 -7.65 -26.74
CA ARG A 90 0.97 -6.49 -26.89
C ARG A 90 1.36 -5.39 -25.89
N ARG A 91 2.35 -4.57 -26.27
CA ARG A 91 2.56 -3.26 -25.68
C ARG A 91 1.40 -2.36 -26.10
N GLY A 92 0.34 -2.34 -25.28
CA GLY A 92 -0.50 -1.15 -25.19
C GLY A 92 0.30 -0.06 -24.47
N PRO A 93 -0.01 1.24 -24.68
CA PRO A 93 0.65 2.30 -23.96
C PRO A 93 0.49 2.00 -22.47
N ALA A 94 1.61 1.77 -21.80
CA ALA A 94 1.65 1.69 -20.36
C ALA A 94 1.22 3.08 -19.87
N LEU A 95 0.00 3.20 -19.34
CA LEU A 95 -0.28 4.22 -18.34
C LEU A 95 0.85 4.08 -17.34
N GLY A 96 1.74 5.11 -17.34
CA GLY A 96 3.02 5.04 -16.70
C GLY A 96 2.92 4.19 -15.45
N THR A 97 3.62 3.09 -15.43
CA THR A 97 4.09 2.53 -14.20
C THR A 97 4.90 3.65 -13.55
N GLN A 98 4.21 4.69 -13.05
CA GLN A 98 4.63 5.22 -11.79
C GLN A 98 4.76 3.94 -10.98
N LYS A 99 5.99 3.52 -10.82
CA LYS A 99 6.42 2.85 -9.62
C LYS A 99 5.89 3.76 -8.52
N SER A 100 4.60 3.61 -8.22
CA SER A 100 4.17 3.72 -6.87
C SER A 100 5.07 2.71 -6.21
N GLU A 101 6.19 3.18 -5.69
CA GLU A 101 6.55 2.86 -4.34
C GLU A 101 5.29 3.30 -3.58
N LEU A 102 4.20 2.57 -3.80
CA LEU A 102 3.27 2.29 -2.75
C LEU A 102 4.22 1.82 -1.66
N ASN A 103 4.69 2.80 -0.87
CA ASN A 103 4.99 2.57 0.51
C ASN A 103 3.76 1.82 0.98
N THR A 104 3.79 0.53 0.76
CA THR A 104 3.01 -0.46 1.42
C THR A 104 3.53 -0.47 2.85
N THR A 105 3.45 0.68 3.49
CA THR A 105 3.16 0.79 4.89
C THR A 105 1.69 0.39 4.99
N VAL A 106 1.38 -0.79 4.44
CA VAL A 106 0.24 -1.53 4.90
C VAL A 106 0.56 -1.71 6.35
N SER A 107 -0.17 -0.99 7.14
CA SER A 107 -0.05 -0.96 8.58
C SER A 107 0.19 -2.40 9.03
N THR A 108 1.40 -2.68 9.45
CA THR A 108 1.82 -3.98 9.97
C THR A 108 0.92 -4.36 11.15
N ASP A 109 0.22 -3.37 11.70
CA ASP A 109 -0.72 -3.50 12.80
C ASP A 109 -1.91 -4.40 12.46
N ASN A 110 -2.47 -4.31 11.25
CA ASN A 110 -3.58 -5.19 10.83
C ASN A 110 -3.12 -6.63 10.52
N LEU A 111 -1.85 -6.85 10.21
CA LEU A 111 -1.28 -8.19 10.04
C LEU A 111 -1.15 -8.94 11.37
N LEU A 112 -1.05 -8.19 12.47
CA LEU A 112 -0.85 -8.73 13.81
C LEU A 112 -2.17 -8.93 14.55
N GLU A 113 -3.31 -8.57 13.95
CA GLU A 113 -4.63 -8.92 14.48
C GLU A 113 -4.76 -10.44 14.59
N GLY A 114 -4.98 -10.93 15.80
CA GLY A 114 -5.05 -12.36 16.09
C GLY A 114 -3.72 -13.03 16.45
N VAL A 115 -2.58 -12.32 16.42
CA VAL A 115 -1.32 -12.85 16.95
C VAL A 115 -1.29 -12.75 18.47
N ALA A 116 -1.32 -13.89 19.15
CA ALA A 116 -1.27 -13.98 20.61
C ALA A 116 0.10 -14.45 21.09
N ILE A 117 0.62 -13.84 22.15
CA ILE A 117 1.75 -14.38 22.89
C ILE A 117 1.22 -15.55 23.73
N LYS A 118 1.68 -16.76 23.41
CA LYS A 118 1.21 -17.98 24.05
C LYS A 118 2.03 -18.35 25.28
N GLU A 119 3.34 -18.27 25.15
CA GLU A 119 4.27 -18.62 26.21
C GLU A 119 5.45 -17.66 26.27
N THR A 120 6.07 -17.58 27.43
CA THR A 120 7.33 -16.86 27.65
C THR A 120 8.24 -17.68 28.52
N TRP A 121 9.55 -17.59 28.29
CA TRP A 121 10.55 -18.28 29.08
C TRP A 121 11.79 -17.41 29.27
N PHE A 122 12.42 -17.53 30.47
CA PHE A 122 13.65 -16.81 30.81
C PHE A 122 14.81 -17.76 30.89
N ASP A 123 15.81 -17.57 30.06
CA ASP A 123 17.10 -18.28 30.15
C ASP A 123 18.00 -17.64 31.22
N LYS A 124 18.07 -18.30 32.38
CA LYS A 124 18.91 -17.83 33.49
C LYS A 124 20.41 -17.80 33.15
N LYS A 125 20.87 -18.69 32.27
CA LYS A 125 22.29 -18.77 31.85
C LYS A 125 22.64 -17.70 30.86
N GLY A 126 21.82 -17.53 29.82
CA GLY A 126 21.99 -16.53 28.76
C GLY A 126 21.47 -15.15 29.14
N LYS A 127 20.78 -14.98 30.27
CA LYS A 127 20.11 -13.74 30.69
C LYS A 127 19.24 -13.15 29.60
N LYS A 128 18.48 -14.01 28.90
CA LYS A 128 17.60 -13.61 27.79
C LYS A 128 16.18 -14.09 28.02
N TYR A 129 15.23 -13.25 27.59
CA TYR A 129 13.82 -13.60 27.53
C TYR A 129 13.47 -14.17 26.16
N TYR A 130 12.60 -15.15 26.15
CA TYR A 130 12.03 -15.76 24.97
C TYR A 130 10.51 -15.61 25.02
N ALA A 131 9.88 -15.36 23.88
CA ALA A 131 8.44 -15.34 23.74
C ALA A 131 8.01 -16.15 22.51
N LEU A 132 6.93 -16.89 22.66
CA LEU A 132 6.27 -17.62 21.59
C LEU A 132 5.01 -16.87 21.17
N ALA A 133 4.97 -16.41 19.95
CA ALA A 133 3.80 -15.84 19.31
C ALA A 133 3.17 -16.87 18.37
N LEU A 134 1.85 -16.95 18.38
CA LEU A 134 1.07 -17.83 17.53
C LEU A 134 -0.02 -17.03 16.80
N LEU A 135 -0.20 -17.32 15.51
CA LEU A 135 -1.38 -16.95 14.75
C LEU A 135 -2.13 -18.22 14.37
N ASP A 136 -3.35 -18.35 14.85
CA ASP A 136 -4.23 -19.45 14.47
C ASP A 136 -4.68 -19.30 13.02
N LYS A 137 -4.35 -20.29 12.17
CA LYS A 137 -4.61 -20.23 10.73
C LYS A 137 -6.09 -20.21 10.39
N VAL A 138 -6.93 -20.94 11.13
CA VAL A 138 -8.38 -20.98 10.89
C VAL A 138 -9.03 -19.64 11.24
N THR A 139 -8.63 -19.05 12.35
CA THR A 139 -9.11 -17.72 12.76
C THR A 139 -8.66 -16.65 11.78
N ALA A 140 -7.39 -16.66 11.38
CA ALA A 140 -6.86 -15.72 10.40
C ALA A 140 -7.55 -15.87 9.02
N GLN A 141 -7.74 -17.11 8.56
CA GLN A 141 -8.47 -17.40 7.32
C GLN A 141 -9.90 -16.83 7.33
N ARG A 142 -10.62 -17.00 8.44
CA ARG A 142 -11.99 -16.50 8.58
C ARG A 142 -12.03 -14.96 8.54
N SER A 143 -11.15 -14.32 9.30
CA SER A 143 -11.06 -12.84 9.31
C SER A 143 -10.68 -12.29 7.93
N LEU A 144 -9.65 -12.85 7.27
CA LEU A 144 -9.25 -12.42 5.93
C LEU A 144 -10.36 -12.66 4.89
N SER A 145 -11.09 -13.77 4.99
CA SER A 145 -12.21 -14.05 4.09
C SER A 145 -13.35 -13.06 4.23
N SER A 146 -13.68 -12.67 5.46
CA SER A 146 -14.70 -11.62 5.71
C SER A 146 -14.28 -10.29 5.08
N GLN A 147 -13.04 -9.85 5.33
CA GLN A 147 -12.52 -8.60 4.76
C GLN A 147 -12.48 -8.62 3.23
N ILE A 148 -12.12 -9.75 2.62
CA ILE A 148 -12.13 -9.92 1.16
C ILE A 148 -13.57 -9.79 0.64
N THR A 149 -14.55 -10.40 1.29
CA THR A 149 -15.96 -10.31 0.90
C THR A 149 -16.48 -8.86 0.93
N ASP A 150 -16.16 -8.10 1.97
CA ASP A 150 -16.56 -6.69 2.09
C ASP A 150 -15.95 -5.81 0.96
N LEU A 151 -14.68 -6.09 0.59
CA LEU A 151 -14.05 -5.41 -0.54
C LEU A 151 -14.65 -5.84 -1.89
N GLU A 152 -14.98 -7.12 -2.07
CA GLU A 152 -15.66 -7.62 -3.29
C GLU A 152 -17.03 -6.96 -3.49
N GLU A 153 -17.82 -6.79 -2.42
CA GLU A 153 -19.08 -6.05 -2.48
C GLU A 153 -18.87 -4.60 -2.93
N THR A 154 -17.84 -3.94 -2.39
CA THR A 154 -17.49 -2.57 -2.79
C THR A 154 -17.04 -2.51 -4.25
N ILE A 155 -16.20 -3.44 -4.73
CA ILE A 155 -15.78 -3.51 -6.12
C ILE A 155 -16.99 -3.70 -7.04
N ASN A 156 -17.89 -4.63 -6.69
CA ASN A 156 -19.10 -4.89 -7.46
C ASN A 156 -20.03 -3.67 -7.52
N ALA A 157 -20.18 -2.93 -6.42
CA ALA A 157 -20.94 -1.68 -6.39
C ALA A 157 -20.36 -0.65 -7.38
N ARG A 158 -19.03 -0.45 -7.38
CA ARG A 158 -18.35 0.46 -8.30
C ARG A 158 -18.42 0.00 -9.77
N ARG A 159 -18.32 -1.30 -10.04
CA ARG A 159 -18.53 -1.84 -11.39
C ARG A 159 -19.97 -1.62 -11.88
N ASN A 160 -20.95 -1.77 -11.02
CA ASN A 160 -22.34 -1.50 -11.35
C ASN A 160 -22.56 0.00 -11.62
N GLU A 161 -21.92 0.89 -10.85
CA GLU A 161 -21.90 2.34 -11.11
C GLU A 161 -21.29 2.62 -12.49
N ALA A 162 -20.16 2.01 -12.82
CA ALA A 162 -19.52 2.15 -14.13
C ALA A 162 -20.42 1.68 -15.28
N ARG A 163 -21.19 0.60 -15.09
CA ARG A 163 -22.15 0.09 -16.11
C ARG A 163 -23.31 1.05 -16.35
N ARG A 164 -23.74 1.79 -15.32
CA ARG A 164 -24.86 2.74 -15.37
C ARG A 164 -24.41 4.16 -15.70
N ALA A 165 -23.10 4.39 -15.79
CA ALA A 165 -22.56 5.72 -16.04
C ALA A 165 -22.99 6.25 -17.42
N ALA A 166 -23.57 7.45 -17.44
CA ALA A 166 -24.04 8.11 -18.65
C ALA A 166 -22.89 8.61 -19.54
N THR A 167 -21.71 8.88 -18.95
CA THR A 167 -20.55 9.41 -19.67
C THR A 167 -19.33 8.52 -19.51
N PRO A 168 -18.44 8.47 -20.54
CA PRO A 168 -17.18 7.73 -20.43
C PRO A 168 -16.30 8.18 -19.26
N LEU A 169 -16.34 9.48 -18.92
CA LEU A 169 -15.61 10.04 -17.78
C LEU A 169 -16.14 9.50 -16.45
N ALA A 170 -17.46 9.46 -16.25
CA ALA A 170 -18.07 8.89 -15.05
C ALA A 170 -17.76 7.40 -14.95
N LYS A 171 -17.79 6.68 -16.08
CA LYS A 171 -17.42 5.26 -16.17
C LYS A 171 -15.96 5.04 -15.78
N SER A 172 -15.02 5.83 -16.31
CA SER A 172 -13.59 5.70 -15.98
C SER A 172 -13.33 6.00 -14.50
N ARG A 173 -14.01 6.98 -13.91
CA ARG A 173 -13.91 7.30 -12.48
C ARG A 173 -14.35 6.14 -11.59
N ALA A 174 -15.49 5.54 -11.89
CA ALA A 174 -16.00 4.39 -11.14
C ALA A 174 -15.09 3.17 -11.28
N LEU A 175 -14.54 2.90 -12.48
CA LEU A 175 -13.55 1.83 -12.69
C LEU A 175 -12.23 2.08 -11.96
N ALA A 176 -11.74 3.33 -11.93
CA ALA A 176 -10.54 3.70 -11.19
C ALA A 176 -10.71 3.48 -9.67
N GLN A 177 -11.90 3.81 -9.14
CA GLN A 177 -12.21 3.53 -7.74
C GLN A 177 -12.30 2.02 -7.47
N ALA A 178 -12.93 1.25 -8.36
CA ALA A 178 -12.96 -0.21 -8.27
C ALA A 178 -11.55 -0.81 -8.27
N LEU A 179 -10.67 -0.32 -9.15
CA LEU A 179 -9.29 -0.76 -9.25
C LEU A 179 -8.49 -0.49 -7.96
N THR A 180 -8.67 0.68 -7.35
CA THR A 180 -8.02 1.00 -6.07
C THR A 180 -8.41 -0.01 -4.98
N VAL A 181 -9.71 -0.30 -4.84
CA VAL A 181 -10.21 -1.28 -3.87
C VAL A 181 -9.75 -2.70 -4.21
N SER A 182 -9.70 -3.04 -5.50
CA SER A 182 -9.25 -4.37 -5.96
C SER A 182 -7.78 -4.63 -5.60
N ARG A 183 -6.91 -3.64 -5.64
CA ARG A 183 -5.51 -3.79 -5.21
C ARG A 183 -5.40 -4.16 -3.73
N SER A 184 -6.19 -3.53 -2.87
CA SER A 184 -6.26 -3.88 -1.45
C SER A 184 -6.80 -5.31 -1.24
N ARG A 185 -7.80 -5.71 -2.01
CA ARG A 185 -8.36 -7.05 -1.98
C ARG A 185 -7.32 -8.10 -2.45
N ASP A 186 -6.56 -7.82 -3.51
CA ASP A 186 -5.51 -8.72 -4.02
C ASP A 186 -4.42 -8.95 -2.96
N GLU A 187 -4.10 -7.93 -2.19
CA GLU A 187 -3.17 -8.02 -1.07
C GLU A 187 -3.71 -8.93 0.06
N LEU A 188 -4.98 -8.76 0.45
CA LEU A 188 -5.61 -9.66 1.43
C LEU A 188 -5.70 -11.09 0.90
N ALA A 189 -5.97 -11.28 -0.39
CA ALA A 189 -5.99 -12.59 -1.03
C ALA A 189 -4.60 -13.26 -1.00
N ALA A 190 -3.52 -12.50 -1.24
CA ALA A 190 -2.16 -13.00 -1.10
C ALA A 190 -1.86 -13.45 0.34
N ARG A 191 -2.30 -12.65 1.34
CA ARG A 191 -2.18 -13.02 2.77
C ARG A 191 -2.97 -14.29 3.09
N ARG A 192 -4.20 -14.41 2.58
CA ARG A 192 -5.03 -15.60 2.80
C ARG A 192 -4.35 -16.87 2.29
N ARG A 193 -3.69 -16.84 1.12
CA ARG A 193 -2.94 -18.01 0.59
C ARG A 193 -1.84 -18.50 1.53
N LEU A 194 -1.30 -17.66 2.40
CA LEU A 194 -0.26 -18.05 3.36
C LEU A 194 -0.81 -18.88 4.51
N VAL A 195 -2.05 -18.64 4.91
CA VAL A 195 -2.73 -19.38 5.98
C VAL A 195 -3.56 -20.54 5.43
N ASP A 196 -3.98 -20.47 4.17
CA ASP A 196 -4.77 -21.47 3.47
C ASP A 196 -4.30 -21.61 2.00
N PRO A 197 -3.22 -22.37 1.74
CA PRO A 197 -2.71 -22.56 0.37
C PRO A 197 -3.69 -23.26 -0.58
N ALA A 198 -4.62 -24.05 -0.04
CA ALA A 198 -5.65 -24.76 -0.83
C ALA A 198 -6.87 -23.90 -1.12
N GLY A 199 -7.05 -22.81 -0.34
CA GLY A 199 -8.15 -21.86 -0.51
C GLY A 199 -7.90 -20.92 -1.69
N MET A 200 -8.16 -21.37 -2.90
CA MET A 200 -8.18 -20.47 -4.06
C MET A 200 -9.37 -19.53 -3.93
N ALA A 201 -9.10 -18.24 -3.80
CA ALA A 201 -10.14 -17.25 -3.98
C ALA A 201 -10.54 -17.26 -5.45
N ASP A 202 -11.74 -17.70 -5.75
CA ASP A 202 -12.36 -17.44 -7.04
C ASP A 202 -12.63 -15.94 -7.14
N LEU A 203 -11.78 -15.25 -7.89
CA LEU A 203 -11.78 -13.78 -7.93
C LEU A 203 -12.86 -13.23 -8.87
N ASN A 204 -13.75 -14.08 -9.40
CA ASN A 204 -14.95 -13.73 -10.18
C ASN A 204 -14.72 -12.61 -11.24
N GLY A 205 -13.53 -12.55 -11.86
CA GLY A 205 -13.18 -11.53 -12.84
C GLY A 205 -12.92 -10.13 -12.24
N ASN A 206 -12.92 -9.98 -10.93
CA ASN A 206 -12.64 -8.71 -10.25
C ASN A 206 -11.14 -8.47 -9.97
N THR A 207 -10.25 -9.14 -10.69
CA THR A 207 -8.80 -8.93 -10.53
C THR A 207 -8.41 -7.49 -10.88
N SER A 208 -7.39 -6.96 -10.23
CA SER A 208 -6.87 -5.63 -10.56
C SER A 208 -6.48 -5.54 -12.04
N THR A 209 -5.91 -6.61 -12.60
CA THR A 209 -5.56 -6.70 -14.03
C THR A 209 -6.78 -6.57 -14.94
N ALA A 210 -7.90 -7.25 -14.64
CA ALA A 210 -9.11 -7.14 -15.43
C ALA A 210 -9.72 -5.73 -15.37
N LEU A 211 -9.72 -5.12 -14.18
CA LEU A 211 -10.19 -3.75 -13.98
C LEU A 211 -9.28 -2.71 -14.66
N GLU A 212 -7.97 -2.93 -14.70
CA GLU A 212 -7.03 -2.10 -15.47
C GLU A 212 -7.31 -2.18 -16.97
N GLN A 213 -7.59 -3.38 -17.50
CA GLN A 213 -7.96 -3.55 -18.91
C GLN A 213 -9.28 -2.83 -19.23
N ASP A 214 -10.30 -2.99 -18.38
CA ASP A 214 -11.58 -2.30 -18.53
C ASP A 214 -11.40 -0.77 -18.48
N LEU A 215 -10.59 -0.26 -17.56
CA LEU A 215 -10.29 1.17 -17.43
C LEU A 215 -9.53 1.69 -18.64
N ASN A 216 -8.49 1.00 -19.09
CA ASN A 216 -7.69 1.37 -20.25
C ASN A 216 -8.55 1.40 -21.55
N ALA A 217 -9.47 0.46 -21.70
CA ALA A 217 -10.40 0.46 -22.83
C ALA A 217 -11.32 1.72 -22.84
N VAL A 218 -11.76 2.17 -21.66
CA VAL A 218 -12.56 3.39 -21.52
C VAL A 218 -11.71 4.64 -21.79
N ILE A 219 -10.50 4.69 -21.21
CA ILE A 219 -9.57 5.83 -21.38
C ILE A 219 -9.16 5.98 -22.84
N GLY A 220 -8.84 4.87 -23.53
CA GLY A 220 -8.50 4.90 -24.96
C GLY A 220 -9.62 5.41 -25.87
N GLY A 221 -10.87 5.37 -25.41
CA GLY A 221 -12.02 5.98 -26.07
C GLY A 221 -12.27 7.44 -25.73
N LEU A 222 -11.63 7.97 -24.67
CA LEU A 222 -11.74 9.38 -24.29
C LEU A 222 -10.93 10.26 -25.24
N ARG A 223 -11.56 11.30 -25.74
CA ARG A 223 -10.92 12.29 -26.58
C ARG A 223 -10.64 13.57 -25.78
N VAL A 224 -9.45 14.12 -25.94
CA VAL A 224 -9.01 15.36 -25.27
C VAL A 224 -8.69 16.39 -26.34
N ALA A 225 -9.42 17.49 -26.34
CA ALA A 225 -9.08 18.66 -27.14
C ALA A 225 -8.10 19.53 -26.35
N ILE A 226 -7.01 19.93 -26.98
CA ILE A 226 -5.96 20.73 -26.35
C ILE A 226 -6.10 22.19 -26.85
N ASP A 227 -6.37 23.09 -25.91
CA ASP A 227 -6.46 24.51 -26.08
C ASP A 227 -5.31 25.15 -25.28
N ALA A 228 -4.20 25.42 -25.97
CA ALA A 228 -2.99 25.94 -25.36
C ALA A 228 -2.66 27.34 -25.88
N GLU A 229 -2.64 28.30 -24.98
CA GLU A 229 -2.21 29.67 -25.21
C GLU A 229 -0.87 29.91 -24.50
N SER A 230 0.12 30.41 -25.26
CA SER A 230 1.46 30.61 -24.71
C SER A 230 2.17 31.78 -25.35
N VAL A 231 3.37 32.10 -24.89
CA VAL A 231 4.27 33.05 -25.53
C VAL A 231 4.64 32.58 -26.95
N LYS A 232 5.07 33.54 -27.79
CA LYS A 232 5.54 33.26 -29.15
C LYS A 232 6.66 32.20 -29.12
N ASP A 233 6.66 31.32 -30.11
CA ASP A 233 7.64 30.24 -30.29
C ASP A 233 7.63 29.15 -29.19
N SER A 234 6.60 29.09 -28.37
CA SER A 234 6.41 28.04 -27.36
C SER A 234 5.98 26.70 -28.01
N ARG A 235 6.49 25.62 -27.45
CA ARG A 235 6.11 24.24 -27.79
C ARG A 235 5.09 23.67 -26.81
N LEU A 236 4.44 24.51 -26.02
CA LEU A 236 3.50 24.09 -24.96
C LEU A 236 2.45 23.09 -25.49
N LYS A 237 1.83 23.38 -26.63
CA LYS A 237 0.82 22.49 -27.23
C LYS A 237 1.40 21.12 -27.58
N ASP A 238 2.61 21.08 -28.14
CA ASP A 238 3.30 19.83 -28.55
C ASP A 238 3.65 19.00 -27.33
N LYS A 239 4.23 19.62 -26.29
CA LYS A 239 4.56 18.98 -25.02
C LYS A 239 3.32 18.41 -24.32
N ILE A 240 2.23 19.16 -24.24
CA ILE A 240 0.96 18.69 -23.71
C ILE A 240 0.41 17.55 -24.55
N THR A 241 0.46 17.65 -25.87
CA THR A 241 -0.01 16.60 -26.79
C THR A 241 0.76 15.29 -26.55
N GLU A 242 2.09 15.37 -26.47
CA GLU A 242 2.95 14.22 -26.16
C GLU A 242 2.59 13.60 -24.81
N LYS A 243 2.43 14.42 -23.77
CA LYS A 243 2.07 13.95 -22.45
C LYS A 243 0.69 13.29 -22.40
N VAL A 244 -0.32 13.91 -22.99
CA VAL A 244 -1.70 13.39 -23.07
C VAL A 244 -1.72 12.05 -23.81
N THR A 245 -0.99 11.94 -24.92
CA THR A 245 -0.88 10.71 -25.71
C THR A 245 -0.12 9.63 -24.95
N SER A 246 0.96 9.98 -24.24
CA SER A 246 1.71 9.03 -23.41
C SER A 246 0.89 8.44 -22.25
N LEU A 247 -0.13 9.19 -21.78
CA LEU A 247 -1.11 8.74 -20.79
C LEU A 247 -2.24 7.86 -21.39
N GLY A 248 -2.22 7.60 -22.71
CA GLY A 248 -3.18 6.72 -23.39
C GLY A 248 -4.47 7.42 -23.84
N PHE A 249 -4.57 8.74 -23.74
CA PHE A 249 -5.72 9.51 -24.26
C PHE A 249 -5.58 9.77 -25.76
N ALA A 250 -6.70 9.79 -26.47
CA ALA A 250 -6.73 10.21 -27.86
C ALA A 250 -6.90 11.74 -27.92
N VAL A 251 -6.01 12.41 -28.69
CA VAL A 251 -6.15 13.84 -28.94
C VAL A 251 -7.18 14.09 -30.04
N ALA A 252 -8.06 15.06 -29.85
CA ALA A 252 -9.13 15.44 -30.80
C ALA A 252 -8.78 16.74 -31.48
N ASP A 253 -9.05 16.80 -32.79
CA ASP A 253 -9.09 18.04 -33.55
C ASP A 253 -10.48 18.68 -33.37
N GLY A 254 -10.58 19.64 -32.43
CA GLY A 254 -11.82 20.35 -32.13
C GLY A 254 -12.52 19.92 -30.83
N ALA A 255 -13.48 20.75 -30.41
CA ALA A 255 -14.06 20.68 -29.06
C ALA A 255 -15.31 19.79 -28.91
N ALA A 256 -15.84 19.22 -29.98
CA ALA A 256 -17.12 18.53 -29.95
C ALA A 256 -17.06 17.21 -29.20
N GLY A 257 -17.72 17.13 -28.02
CA GLY A 257 -17.86 15.91 -27.24
C GLY A 257 -16.58 15.41 -26.52
N ALA A 258 -15.52 16.22 -26.52
CA ALA A 258 -14.24 15.89 -25.92
C ALA A 258 -14.06 16.57 -24.55
N LEU A 259 -13.25 15.98 -23.72
CA LEU A 259 -12.64 16.70 -22.59
C LEU A 259 -11.77 17.82 -23.17
N ARG A 260 -11.83 19.03 -22.60
CA ARG A 260 -10.99 20.14 -23.01
C ARG A 260 -9.90 20.37 -21.98
N LEU A 261 -8.66 20.31 -22.39
CA LEU A 261 -7.52 20.71 -21.59
C LEU A 261 -7.11 22.11 -22.02
N LYS A 262 -7.44 23.11 -21.19
CA LYS A 262 -7.03 24.49 -21.39
C LYS A 262 -5.75 24.73 -20.63
N ALA A 263 -4.72 25.19 -21.34
CA ALA A 263 -3.44 25.53 -20.75
C ALA A 263 -2.98 26.91 -21.17
N THR A 264 -2.47 27.71 -20.24
CA THR A 264 -1.84 28.99 -20.52
C THR A 264 -0.48 29.06 -19.90
N LEU A 265 0.50 29.62 -20.60
CA LEU A 265 1.84 29.88 -20.11
C LEU A 265 2.18 31.35 -20.31
N ALA A 266 2.44 32.04 -19.19
CA ALA A 266 2.91 33.43 -19.20
C ALA A 266 4.37 33.45 -18.70
N VAL A 267 5.19 34.24 -19.39
CA VAL A 267 6.60 34.48 -19.03
C VAL A 267 6.82 35.97 -18.91
N GLU A 268 7.21 36.41 -17.72
CA GLU A 268 7.36 37.83 -17.37
C GLU A 268 8.75 38.11 -16.81
N PRO A 269 9.38 39.26 -17.11
CA PRO A 269 10.64 39.66 -16.51
C PRO A 269 10.45 39.83 -15.00
N PHE A 270 11.47 39.42 -14.24
CA PHE A 270 11.50 39.51 -12.78
C PHE A 270 12.82 40.14 -12.33
N ASP A 271 12.77 41.28 -11.64
CA ASP A 271 13.95 41.95 -11.15
C ASP A 271 14.39 41.44 -9.78
N ARG A 272 15.62 40.96 -9.70
CA ARG A 272 16.30 40.57 -8.45
C ARG A 272 17.38 41.55 -8.03
N GLY A 273 17.52 42.71 -8.71
CA GLY A 273 18.55 43.70 -8.42
C GLY A 273 19.95 43.26 -8.80
N HIS A 274 20.15 42.27 -9.67
CA HIS A 274 21.48 41.83 -10.12
C HIS A 274 21.87 42.53 -11.41
N PRO A 275 23.02 43.27 -11.48
CA PRO A 275 23.33 44.14 -12.58
C PRO A 275 23.58 43.41 -13.93
N GLN A 276 24.01 42.16 -13.88
CA GLN A 276 24.40 41.39 -15.07
C GLN A 276 23.44 40.25 -15.40
N TRP A 277 22.58 39.82 -14.47
CA TRP A 277 21.69 38.70 -14.68
C TRP A 277 20.29 39.20 -14.99
N LYS A 278 19.67 38.57 -15.98
CA LYS A 278 18.26 38.76 -16.34
C LYS A 278 17.48 37.58 -15.84
N PHE A 279 16.43 37.87 -15.10
CA PHE A 279 15.54 36.84 -14.53
C PHE A 279 14.17 36.96 -15.15
N TYR A 280 13.57 35.81 -15.38
CA TYR A 280 12.20 35.67 -15.80
C TYR A 280 11.48 34.71 -14.86
N GLN A 281 10.19 34.96 -14.63
CA GLN A 281 9.28 34.04 -13.98
C GLN A 281 8.29 33.52 -15.01
N TRP A 282 7.98 32.24 -14.89
CA TRP A 282 6.89 31.65 -15.65
C TRP A 282 5.76 31.26 -14.72
N LYS A 283 4.51 31.35 -15.21
CA LYS A 283 3.29 30.92 -14.55
C LYS A 283 2.44 30.15 -15.54
N GLY A 284 2.19 28.90 -15.21
CA GLY A 284 1.26 28.06 -15.94
C GLY A 284 -0.13 28.08 -15.27
N ASN A 285 -1.15 27.86 -16.07
CA ASN A 285 -2.50 27.54 -15.59
C ASN A 285 -3.05 26.46 -16.49
N VAL A 286 -3.32 25.29 -15.89
CA VAL A 286 -3.86 24.13 -16.61
C VAL A 286 -5.20 23.78 -16.02
N GLN A 287 -6.22 23.63 -16.85
CA GLN A 287 -7.59 23.28 -16.45
C GLN A 287 -8.10 22.14 -17.34
N LEU A 288 -8.69 21.14 -16.73
CA LEU A 288 -9.46 20.11 -17.41
C LEU A 288 -10.95 20.44 -17.30
N ILE A 289 -11.62 20.53 -18.44
CA ILE A 289 -13.01 20.97 -18.56
C ILE A 289 -13.79 19.85 -19.26
N ASP A 290 -14.99 19.52 -18.79
CA ASP A 290 -15.87 18.55 -19.46
C ASP A 290 -16.60 19.16 -20.69
N ALA A 291 -17.37 18.31 -21.37
CA ALA A 291 -18.15 18.74 -22.55
C ALA A 291 -19.20 19.79 -22.22
N ASP A 292 -19.64 19.88 -20.97
CA ASP A 292 -20.65 20.82 -20.48
C ASP A 292 -20.02 22.14 -19.98
N GLY A 293 -18.69 22.27 -20.08
CA GLY A 293 -17.96 23.47 -19.65
C GLY A 293 -17.61 23.51 -18.17
N LYS A 294 -17.85 22.43 -17.43
CA LYS A 294 -17.52 22.33 -16.00
C LYS A 294 -16.05 22.02 -15.81
N VAL A 295 -15.36 22.79 -14.96
CA VAL A 295 -13.98 22.51 -14.56
C VAL A 295 -13.95 21.29 -13.66
N LEU A 296 -13.20 20.27 -14.07
CA LEU A 296 -13.02 19.00 -13.37
C LEU A 296 -11.81 19.01 -12.45
N GLY A 297 -10.82 19.85 -12.75
CA GLY A 297 -9.60 20.02 -11.98
C GLY A 297 -8.64 20.97 -12.69
N GLY A 298 -7.59 21.37 -11.98
CA GLY A 298 -6.58 22.26 -12.53
C GLY A 298 -5.34 22.35 -11.66
N SER A 299 -4.29 22.96 -12.22
CA SER A 299 -3.01 23.22 -11.57
C SER A 299 -2.47 24.56 -12.04
N THR A 300 -1.72 25.24 -11.17
CA THR A 300 -1.06 26.51 -11.47
C THR A 300 0.43 26.43 -11.14
N PRO A 301 1.21 25.68 -11.95
CA PRO A 301 2.64 25.60 -11.74
C PRO A 301 3.33 26.94 -12.00
N SER A 302 4.47 27.18 -11.35
CA SER A 302 5.27 28.38 -11.55
C SER A 302 6.73 28.13 -11.24
N GLY A 303 7.62 28.89 -11.85
CA GLY A 303 9.05 28.82 -11.60
C GLY A 303 9.77 30.09 -12.02
N GLN A 304 11.10 30.11 -11.82
CA GLN A 304 11.96 31.24 -12.13
C GLN A 304 13.26 30.73 -12.71
N GLU A 305 13.74 31.42 -13.77
CA GLU A 305 15.02 31.15 -14.42
C GLU A 305 15.82 32.45 -14.56
N GLY A 306 17.16 32.34 -14.55
CA GLY A 306 18.05 33.46 -14.71
C GLY A 306 19.25 33.13 -15.59
N GLN A 307 19.64 34.04 -16.47
CA GLN A 307 20.79 33.94 -17.35
C GLN A 307 21.47 35.30 -17.54
N LEU A 308 22.72 35.30 -18.02
CA LEU A 308 23.47 36.51 -18.32
C LEU A 308 22.97 37.23 -19.58
N ILE A 309 22.40 36.48 -20.53
CA ILE A 309 21.88 37.00 -21.79
C ILE A 309 20.36 36.97 -21.72
N ASP A 310 19.73 38.10 -22.00
CA ASP A 310 18.25 38.29 -21.87
C ASP A 310 17.46 37.29 -22.74
N GLU A 311 17.85 37.11 -24.00
CA GLU A 311 17.20 36.18 -24.91
C GLU A 311 17.30 34.73 -24.41
N THR A 312 18.47 34.33 -23.89
CA THR A 312 18.68 32.99 -23.32
C THR A 312 17.89 32.77 -22.02
N ALA A 313 17.80 33.80 -21.17
CA ALA A 313 17.00 33.75 -19.94
C ALA A 313 15.53 33.54 -20.26
N ARG A 314 15.00 34.29 -21.21
CA ARG A 314 13.61 34.16 -21.65
C ARG A 314 13.33 32.79 -22.28
N ALA A 315 14.21 32.30 -23.15
CA ALA A 315 14.05 31.01 -23.82
C ALA A 315 14.05 29.85 -22.80
N LYS A 316 15.02 29.81 -21.88
CA LYS A 316 15.07 28.79 -20.81
C LYS A 316 13.87 28.84 -19.86
N THR A 317 13.41 30.04 -19.55
CA THR A 317 12.22 30.21 -18.70
C THR A 317 10.96 29.69 -19.41
N THR A 318 10.84 29.88 -20.72
CA THR A 318 9.76 29.33 -21.52
C THR A 318 9.82 27.80 -21.53
N GLU A 319 11.00 27.24 -21.80
CA GLU A 319 11.24 25.78 -21.77
C GLU A 319 10.89 25.16 -20.42
N ALA A 320 11.36 25.76 -19.32
CA ALA A 320 11.04 25.31 -17.96
C ALA A 320 9.54 25.36 -17.66
N GLY A 321 8.83 26.34 -18.20
CA GLY A 321 7.37 26.42 -18.07
C GLY A 321 6.59 25.43 -18.92
N GLU A 322 7.18 24.96 -20.04
CA GLU A 322 6.59 23.91 -20.88
C GLU A 322 6.74 22.51 -20.29
N ASP A 323 7.81 22.29 -19.49
CA ASP A 323 8.12 21.00 -18.86
C ASP A 323 7.47 20.85 -17.47
N GLY A 324 7.03 21.93 -16.83
CA GLY A 324 6.38 21.94 -15.51
C GLY A 324 4.88 21.71 -15.58
#